data_78799a6b506d9045e52990497082184f
#
_entry.id   78799a6b506d9045e52990497082184f
#
_cell.length_a   1.000
_cell.length_b   1.000
_cell.length_c   1.000
_cell.angle_alpha   90.00
_cell.angle_beta   90.00
_cell.angle_gamma   90.00
#
_symmetry.space_group_name_H-M   'P 1'
#
loop_
_entity.id
_entity.type
_entity.pdbx_description
1 polymer ?
#
loop_
_entity_poly.entity_id
_entity_poly.type
_entity_poly.pdbx_seq_one_letter_code
_entity_poly.pdbx_strand_id
1 'polypeptide(L)'
;QHKKTKNLLRGVVHGIGGYGNCMGVPTIAGQTNFDSSYNGNILVNAMTLGLVKKDKIFYSKATGLGKLVIYVGSKTGRDGIHGASMASASFDEKIEEKKPTVQVGDPFTEKLLLEACLELMAGDSIIAIQDMGAAGLTSSSIEMASKGNLGIEINLNKVPCRETQMTPYEIMLSESQERMLIVLENGKEDQAKKIFDKWNLDFAVIGKTTNSKKIELFFNNEQVADIPVNTLVENSPMYDRKWKKAKLPKKNKIKKEELKNLKIIDVLKKVLSNPNVCSKEWIWQQYDHTVMGDTIQKPGGDSGVVRVHGTDKAVAAS
;
A
#
# COMPACT_ATOMS: atom_id res chain seq x y z
N GLN A 1 -20.90 17.74 -15.36
CA GLN A 1 -19.60 17.14 -14.99
C GLN A 1 -18.91 18.02 -13.95
N HIS A 2 -18.44 17.43 -12.83
CA HIS A 2 -17.75 18.19 -11.79
C HIS A 2 -16.40 18.73 -12.31
N LYS A 3 -16.08 20.01 -12.00
CA LYS A 3 -14.91 20.73 -12.56
C LYS A 3 -13.56 20.05 -12.30
N LYS A 4 -13.43 19.33 -11.18
CA LYS A 4 -12.18 18.63 -10.81
C LYS A 4 -12.03 17.23 -11.44
N THR A 5 -13.09 16.67 -12.06
CA THR A 5 -13.10 15.24 -12.50
C THR A 5 -11.95 14.90 -13.43
N LYS A 6 -11.66 15.74 -14.43
CA LYS A 6 -10.58 15.48 -15.38
C LYS A 6 -9.20 15.43 -14.71
N ASN A 7 -8.93 16.38 -13.82
CA ASN A 7 -7.64 16.45 -13.12
C ASN A 7 -7.46 15.28 -12.16
N LEU A 8 -8.52 14.92 -11.42
CA LEU A 8 -8.49 13.77 -10.51
C LEU A 8 -8.27 12.47 -11.28
N LEU A 9 -9.02 12.23 -12.36
CA LEU A 9 -8.87 11.05 -13.18
C LEU A 9 -7.44 10.94 -13.77
N ARG A 10 -6.93 12.04 -14.33
CA ARG A 10 -5.55 12.08 -14.86
C ARG A 10 -4.54 11.77 -13.77
N GLY A 11 -4.67 12.36 -12.59
CA GLY A 11 -3.78 12.13 -11.45
C GLY A 11 -3.77 10.67 -11.00
N VAL A 12 -4.94 10.05 -10.87
CA VAL A 12 -5.07 8.62 -10.50
C VAL A 12 -4.41 7.72 -11.54
N VAL A 13 -4.73 7.92 -12.82
CA VAL A 13 -4.17 7.11 -13.91
C VAL A 13 -2.65 7.25 -13.99
N HIS A 14 -2.14 8.47 -13.81
CA HIS A 14 -0.69 8.74 -13.78
C HIS A 14 -0.02 8.06 -12.57
N GLY A 15 -0.62 8.15 -11.38
CA GLY A 15 -0.08 7.53 -10.16
C GLY A 15 -0.01 6.01 -10.27
N ILE A 16 -1.09 5.35 -10.70
CA ILE A 16 -1.12 3.89 -10.88
C ILE A 16 -0.11 3.46 -11.94
N GLY A 17 -0.10 4.17 -13.11
CA GLY A 17 0.83 3.85 -14.19
C GLY A 17 2.29 4.08 -13.80
N GLY A 18 2.59 5.14 -13.04
CA GLY A 18 3.93 5.45 -12.55
C GLY A 18 4.52 4.31 -11.73
N TYR A 19 3.75 3.77 -10.78
CA TYR A 19 4.20 2.61 -10.01
C TYR A 19 4.28 1.33 -10.83
N GLY A 20 3.19 0.92 -11.49
CA GLY A 20 3.16 -0.33 -12.25
C GLY A 20 4.22 -0.40 -13.35
N ASN A 21 4.38 0.67 -14.12
CA ASN A 21 5.37 0.73 -15.20
C ASN A 21 6.81 0.73 -14.66
N CYS A 22 7.08 1.47 -13.58
CA CYS A 22 8.41 1.55 -12.98
C CYS A 22 8.82 0.22 -12.32
N MET A 23 7.89 -0.43 -11.62
CA MET A 23 8.14 -1.75 -11.02
C MET A 23 8.27 -2.86 -12.06
N GLY A 24 7.81 -2.64 -13.27
CA GLY A 24 7.83 -3.62 -14.33
C GLY A 24 6.83 -4.76 -14.12
N VAL A 25 5.67 -4.44 -13.52
CA VAL A 25 4.55 -5.37 -13.34
C VAL A 25 3.44 -5.01 -14.32
N PRO A 26 2.93 -5.96 -15.15
CA PRO A 26 1.92 -5.65 -16.14
C PRO A 26 0.59 -5.26 -15.48
N THR A 27 0.05 -4.09 -15.83
CA THR A 27 -1.26 -3.63 -15.37
C THR A 27 -2.34 -4.12 -16.35
N ILE A 28 -3.02 -5.22 -16.03
CA ILE A 28 -3.79 -6.01 -16.97
C ILE A 28 -5.31 -5.85 -16.88
N ALA A 29 -5.82 -5.36 -15.76
CA ALA A 29 -7.25 -5.27 -15.50
C ALA A 29 -7.59 -4.09 -14.59
N GLY A 30 -8.85 -3.70 -14.62
CA GLY A 30 -9.36 -2.64 -13.75
C GLY A 30 -10.74 -2.18 -14.19
N GLN A 31 -11.41 -1.45 -13.31
CA GLN A 31 -12.72 -0.88 -13.57
C GLN A 31 -12.77 0.59 -13.13
N THR A 32 -13.40 1.43 -13.95
CA THR A 32 -13.60 2.84 -13.63
C THR A 32 -15.07 3.18 -13.74
N ASN A 33 -15.66 3.57 -12.61
CA ASN A 33 -17.05 3.98 -12.51
C ASN A 33 -17.16 5.46 -12.15
N PHE A 34 -18.23 6.10 -12.61
CA PHE A 34 -18.53 7.49 -12.31
C PHE A 34 -19.91 7.58 -11.65
N ASP A 35 -19.94 8.19 -10.47
CA ASP A 35 -21.16 8.52 -9.75
C ASP A 35 -21.02 9.90 -9.10
N SER A 36 -22.11 10.64 -9.00
CA SER A 36 -22.10 12.00 -8.44
C SER A 36 -21.74 12.04 -6.96
N SER A 37 -21.95 10.95 -6.22
CA SER A 37 -21.55 10.83 -4.81
C SER A 37 -20.05 10.90 -4.59
N TYR A 38 -19.26 10.61 -5.62
CA TYR A 38 -17.79 10.72 -5.58
C TYR A 38 -17.24 12.06 -6.08
N ASN A 39 -18.11 13.04 -6.33
CA ASN A 39 -17.65 14.37 -6.72
C ASN A 39 -16.87 15.04 -5.59
N GLY A 40 -15.58 15.29 -5.81
CA GLY A 40 -14.69 15.94 -4.84
C GLY A 40 -13.95 14.96 -3.91
N ASN A 41 -14.44 13.75 -3.69
CA ASN A 41 -13.74 12.70 -2.92
C ASN A 41 -13.84 11.38 -3.67
N ILE A 42 -12.81 11.06 -4.43
CA ILE A 42 -12.72 9.83 -5.23
C ILE A 42 -12.20 8.66 -4.38
N LEU A 43 -12.61 7.46 -4.75
CA LEU A 43 -12.08 6.22 -4.17
C LEU A 43 -11.20 5.50 -5.20
N VAL A 44 -10.01 5.11 -4.77
CA VAL A 44 -9.04 4.37 -5.59
C VAL A 44 -8.61 3.13 -4.84
N ASN A 45 -8.65 1.99 -5.53
CA ASN A 45 -8.08 0.74 -5.05
C ASN A 45 -7.11 0.22 -6.11
N ALA A 46 -5.94 -0.19 -5.69
CA ALA A 46 -4.98 -0.90 -6.52
C ALA A 46 -4.72 -2.28 -5.91
N MET A 47 -4.66 -3.31 -6.77
CA MET A 47 -4.37 -4.67 -6.35
C MET A 47 -3.15 -5.18 -7.10
N THR A 48 -2.18 -5.72 -6.37
CA THR A 48 -1.01 -6.38 -6.92
C THR A 48 -1.04 -7.86 -6.57
N LEU A 49 -0.81 -8.72 -7.56
CA LEU A 49 -0.75 -10.15 -7.39
C LEU A 49 0.69 -10.64 -7.55
N GLY A 50 1.12 -11.49 -6.66
CA GLY A 50 2.41 -12.16 -6.71
C GLY A 50 2.27 -13.67 -6.49
N LEU A 51 3.25 -14.42 -6.96
CA LEU A 51 3.34 -15.86 -6.74
C LEU A 51 4.48 -16.16 -5.79
N VAL A 52 4.22 -17.00 -4.80
CA VAL A 52 5.22 -17.43 -3.83
C VAL A 52 5.10 -18.94 -3.60
N LYS A 53 6.24 -19.61 -3.41
CA LYS A 53 6.26 -21.02 -2.97
C LYS A 53 5.82 -21.09 -1.52
N LYS A 54 4.99 -22.10 -1.18
CA LYS A 54 4.40 -22.26 0.16
C LYS A 54 5.44 -22.29 1.28
N ASP A 55 6.61 -22.85 1.01
CA ASP A 55 7.75 -22.97 1.94
C ASP A 55 8.64 -21.70 1.97
N LYS A 56 8.33 -20.69 1.18
CA LYS A 56 9.06 -19.41 1.06
C LYS A 56 8.22 -18.20 1.47
N ILE A 57 7.15 -18.41 2.24
CA ILE A 57 6.34 -17.32 2.77
C ILE A 57 7.04 -16.76 4.01
N PHE A 58 7.32 -15.47 4.01
CA PHE A 58 7.81 -14.73 5.17
C PHE A 58 6.64 -14.06 5.89
N TYR A 59 6.71 -14.08 7.21
CA TYR A 59 5.67 -13.49 8.07
C TYR A 59 6.24 -12.31 8.86
N SER A 60 5.38 -11.37 9.21
CA SER A 60 5.71 -10.26 10.08
C SER A 60 5.66 -10.64 11.57
N LYS A 61 6.19 -11.82 11.91
CA LYS A 61 6.22 -12.35 13.29
C LYS A 61 7.64 -12.35 13.83
N ALA A 62 7.99 -11.36 14.65
CA ALA A 62 9.27 -11.31 15.31
C ALA A 62 9.42 -12.49 16.29
N THR A 63 10.52 -13.25 16.17
CA THR A 63 10.84 -14.37 17.07
C THR A 63 12.29 -14.30 17.54
N GLY A 64 12.55 -14.83 18.73
CA GLY A 64 13.88 -14.80 19.35
C GLY A 64 14.15 -13.49 20.08
N LEU A 65 14.92 -13.58 21.18
CA LEU A 65 15.32 -12.42 21.98
C LEU A 65 16.66 -11.87 21.49
N GLY A 66 16.85 -10.54 21.60
CA GLY A 66 18.09 -9.88 21.21
C GLY A 66 18.34 -9.87 19.68
N LYS A 67 17.32 -10.18 18.88
CA LYS A 67 17.43 -10.13 17.42
C LYS A 67 17.41 -8.72 16.94
N LEU A 68 18.21 -8.38 15.94
CA LEU A 68 18.35 -7.03 15.43
C LEU A 68 17.12 -6.60 14.64
N VAL A 69 16.69 -5.38 14.91
CA VAL A 69 15.63 -4.70 14.16
C VAL A 69 16.26 -3.71 13.21
N ILE A 70 16.01 -3.91 11.93
CA ILE A 70 16.65 -3.20 10.83
C ILE A 70 15.63 -2.36 10.09
N TYR A 71 15.98 -1.12 9.85
CA TYR A 71 15.29 -0.21 8.94
C TYR A 71 15.97 -0.24 7.58
N VAL A 72 15.20 -0.36 6.50
CA VAL A 72 15.72 -0.32 5.13
C VAL A 72 14.81 0.49 4.20
N GLY A 73 15.39 1.03 3.14
CA GLY A 73 14.67 1.78 2.09
C GLY A 73 14.88 3.28 2.17
N SER A 74 13.86 4.05 1.84
CA SER A 74 13.89 5.52 1.82
C SER A 74 14.08 6.13 3.20
N LYS A 75 14.64 7.34 3.26
CA LYS A 75 14.75 8.09 4.52
C LYS A 75 13.39 8.59 5.00
N THR A 76 13.18 8.58 6.30
CA THR A 76 11.99 9.10 6.96
C THR A 76 11.92 10.63 6.84
N GLY A 77 10.79 11.14 6.39
CA GLY A 77 10.48 12.57 6.28
C GLY A 77 9.17 12.94 6.99
N ARG A 78 8.79 14.23 6.96
CA ARG A 78 7.51 14.72 7.50
C ARG A 78 6.37 14.53 6.49
N ASP A 79 6.16 13.33 6.03
CA ASP A 79 5.10 12.98 5.06
C ASP A 79 4.16 11.94 5.65
N GLY A 80 2.89 12.04 5.30
CA GLY A 80 1.85 11.11 5.72
C GLY A 80 1.51 11.14 7.21
N ILE A 81 2.09 12.03 8.02
CA ILE A 81 1.78 12.13 9.44
C ILE A 81 0.30 12.44 9.60
N HIS A 82 -0.44 11.55 10.32
CA HIS A 82 -1.90 11.53 10.40
C HIS A 82 -2.63 11.19 9.09
N GLY A 83 -1.96 10.65 8.08
CA GLY A 83 -2.57 10.27 6.80
C GLY A 83 -3.73 9.29 6.97
N ALA A 84 -3.56 8.26 7.78
CA ALA A 84 -4.62 7.30 8.09
C ALA A 84 -5.83 7.93 8.80
N SER A 85 -5.60 8.86 9.72
CA SER A 85 -6.68 9.61 10.40
C SER A 85 -7.40 10.55 9.44
N MET A 86 -6.67 11.19 8.54
CA MET A 86 -7.24 12.05 7.50
C MET A 86 -8.09 11.25 6.50
N ALA A 87 -7.67 10.06 6.11
CA ALA A 87 -8.42 9.20 5.21
C ALA A 87 -9.78 8.77 5.79
N SER A 88 -9.92 8.75 7.11
CA SER A 88 -11.15 8.42 7.84
C SER A 88 -12.03 9.63 8.15
N ALA A 89 -11.55 10.86 7.91
CA ALA A 89 -12.27 12.10 8.17
C ALA A 89 -13.05 12.60 6.94
N SER A 90 -14.08 13.42 7.19
CA SER A 90 -14.71 14.16 6.10
C SER A 90 -13.77 15.26 5.59
N PHE A 91 -13.64 15.37 4.27
CA PHE A 91 -12.83 16.41 3.65
C PHE A 91 -13.55 17.76 3.72
N ASP A 92 -12.90 18.74 4.35
CA ASP A 92 -13.33 20.14 4.34
C ASP A 92 -12.40 21.00 3.44
N GLU A 93 -12.75 22.28 3.25
CA GLU A 93 -12.00 23.17 2.35
C GLU A 93 -10.59 23.57 2.85
N LYS A 94 -10.21 23.17 4.07
CA LYS A 94 -8.91 23.52 4.70
C LYS A 94 -7.79 22.51 4.43
N ILE A 95 -7.92 21.70 3.38
CA ILE A 95 -6.94 20.63 3.03
C ILE A 95 -5.55 21.21 2.74
N GLU A 96 -5.43 22.43 2.23
CA GLU A 96 -4.12 23.03 1.92
C GLU A 96 -3.25 23.31 3.15
N GLU A 97 -3.85 23.46 4.33
CA GLU A 97 -3.12 23.62 5.59
C GLU A 97 -2.55 22.27 6.14
N LYS A 98 -2.98 21.14 5.54
CA LYS A 98 -2.61 19.78 5.99
C LYS A 98 -1.58 19.11 5.08
N LYS A 99 -0.71 19.86 4.42
CA LYS A 99 0.33 19.34 3.52
C LYS A 99 1.20 18.22 4.11
N PRO A 100 1.53 18.20 5.41
CA PRO A 100 2.30 17.09 6.01
C PRO A 100 1.58 15.74 6.00
N THR A 101 0.28 15.71 5.70
CA THR A 101 -0.51 14.47 5.66
C THR A 101 -0.50 13.78 4.29
N VAL A 102 0.10 14.41 3.26
CA VAL A 102 0.22 13.82 1.94
C VAL A 102 1.43 12.89 1.91
N GLN A 103 1.21 11.67 1.49
CA GLN A 103 2.28 10.72 1.22
C GLN A 103 2.94 11.05 -0.14
N VAL A 104 4.26 11.01 -0.18
CA VAL A 104 5.05 11.16 -1.41
C VAL A 104 5.67 9.80 -1.72
N GLY A 105 5.42 9.28 -2.92
CA GLY A 105 5.97 8.01 -3.37
C GLY A 105 7.07 8.20 -4.42
N ASP A 106 8.07 7.31 -4.39
CA ASP A 106 9.11 7.18 -5.40
C ASP A 106 9.12 5.75 -5.95
N PRO A 107 8.41 5.51 -7.07
CA PRO A 107 8.28 4.16 -7.63
C PRO A 107 9.64 3.57 -8.09
N PHE A 108 10.64 4.38 -8.37
CA PHE A 108 11.97 3.90 -8.68
C PHE A 108 12.66 3.31 -7.44
N THR A 109 12.62 4.02 -6.32
CA THR A 109 13.13 3.49 -5.04
C THR A 109 12.35 2.25 -4.58
N GLU A 110 11.03 2.21 -4.81
CA GLU A 110 10.22 1.01 -4.56
C GLU A 110 10.69 -0.20 -5.37
N LYS A 111 11.02 -0.01 -6.65
CA LYS A 111 11.60 -1.08 -7.47
C LYS A 111 12.92 -1.59 -6.90
N LEU A 112 13.81 -0.71 -6.49
CA LEU A 112 15.08 -1.09 -5.88
C LEU A 112 14.87 -1.84 -4.56
N LEU A 113 13.94 -1.35 -3.72
CA LEU A 113 13.59 -1.98 -2.45
C LEU A 113 13.00 -3.39 -2.63
N LEU A 114 12.11 -3.56 -3.61
CA LEU A 114 11.56 -4.85 -3.99
C LEU A 114 12.65 -5.85 -4.33
N GLU A 115 13.58 -5.48 -5.23
CA GLU A 115 14.66 -6.35 -5.67
C GLU A 115 15.63 -6.70 -4.52
N ALA A 116 15.98 -5.71 -3.68
CA ALA A 116 16.83 -5.92 -2.52
C ALA A 116 16.18 -6.89 -1.51
N CYS A 117 14.89 -6.69 -1.22
CA CYS A 117 14.14 -7.58 -0.33
C CYS A 117 14.04 -9.01 -0.88
N LEU A 118 13.77 -9.18 -2.18
CA LEU A 118 13.72 -10.49 -2.82
C LEU A 118 15.08 -11.18 -2.81
N GLU A 119 16.17 -10.45 -3.02
CA GLU A 119 17.54 -10.99 -2.92
C GLU A 119 17.84 -11.43 -1.48
N LEU A 120 17.47 -10.65 -0.47
CA LEU A 120 17.65 -11.03 0.93
C LEU A 120 16.78 -12.22 1.32
N MET A 121 15.54 -12.30 0.83
CA MET A 121 14.61 -13.42 1.04
C MET A 121 15.06 -14.73 0.41
N ALA A 122 15.93 -14.69 -0.60
CA ALA A 122 16.51 -15.89 -1.18
C ALA A 122 17.49 -16.61 -0.24
N GLY A 123 18.00 -15.89 0.79
CA GLY A 123 18.91 -16.41 1.82
C GLY A 123 18.19 -16.91 3.07
N ASP A 124 18.94 -16.93 4.18
CA ASP A 124 18.53 -17.43 5.50
C ASP A 124 18.62 -16.35 6.60
N SER A 125 18.65 -15.08 6.22
CA SER A 125 18.94 -13.97 7.13
C SER A 125 17.71 -13.41 7.82
N ILE A 126 16.52 -13.58 7.23
CA ILE A 126 15.28 -12.93 7.69
C ILE A 126 14.52 -13.82 8.67
N ILE A 127 14.21 -13.27 9.85
CA ILE A 127 13.24 -13.84 10.78
C ILE A 127 11.83 -13.32 10.48
N ALA A 128 11.70 -12.00 10.31
CA ALA A 128 10.43 -11.34 10.03
C ALA A 128 10.65 -10.09 9.17
N ILE A 129 9.66 -9.75 8.36
CA ILE A 129 9.67 -8.56 7.50
C ILE A 129 8.28 -7.97 7.43
N GLN A 130 8.19 -6.64 7.45
CA GLN A 130 6.95 -5.89 7.33
C GLN A 130 7.20 -4.53 6.67
N ASP A 131 6.25 -4.09 5.85
CA ASP A 131 6.23 -2.73 5.31
C ASP A 131 5.91 -1.69 6.39
N MET A 132 6.35 -0.48 6.17
CA MET A 132 6.02 0.69 6.99
C MET A 132 4.91 1.49 6.29
N GLY A 133 3.69 0.96 6.28
CA GLY A 133 2.51 1.59 5.69
C GLY A 133 1.90 2.65 6.61
N ALA A 134 0.58 2.53 6.87
CA ALA A 134 -0.14 3.44 7.76
C ALA A 134 0.48 3.50 9.16
N ALA A 135 0.65 4.71 9.69
CA ALA A 135 1.37 4.99 10.94
C ALA A 135 2.85 4.51 10.97
N GLY A 136 3.42 4.21 9.81
CA GLY A 136 4.85 4.01 9.57
C GLY A 136 5.54 3.03 10.52
N LEU A 137 6.59 3.51 11.21
CA LEU A 137 7.37 2.69 12.13
C LEU A 137 6.57 2.24 13.36
N THR A 138 5.52 2.99 13.74
CA THR A 138 4.65 2.62 14.86
C THR A 138 3.91 1.31 14.57
N SER A 139 3.17 1.25 13.47
CA SER A 139 2.38 0.04 13.15
C SER A 139 3.27 -1.16 12.88
N SER A 140 4.32 -1.01 12.08
CA SER A 140 5.22 -2.11 11.73
C SER A 140 5.89 -2.73 12.95
N SER A 141 6.45 -1.91 13.85
CA SER A 141 7.11 -2.43 15.06
C SER A 141 6.14 -3.10 16.03
N ILE A 142 4.97 -2.50 16.24
CA ILE A 142 3.94 -3.03 17.15
C ILE A 142 3.37 -4.35 16.63
N GLU A 143 3.03 -4.43 15.36
CA GLU A 143 2.50 -5.65 14.77
C GLU A 143 3.49 -6.81 14.80
N MET A 144 4.76 -6.54 14.47
CA MET A 144 5.81 -7.58 14.53
C MET A 144 6.02 -8.07 15.96
N ALA A 145 6.05 -7.15 16.94
CA ALA A 145 6.17 -7.49 18.35
C ALA A 145 4.96 -8.29 18.87
N SER A 146 3.75 -7.85 18.56
CA SER A 146 2.50 -8.49 18.95
C SER A 146 2.40 -9.92 18.43
N LYS A 147 2.58 -10.11 17.12
CA LYS A 147 2.56 -11.42 16.47
C LYS A 147 3.61 -12.37 17.04
N GLY A 148 4.74 -11.84 17.50
CA GLY A 148 5.82 -12.57 18.16
C GLY A 148 5.66 -12.78 19.65
N ASN A 149 4.72 -12.09 20.29
CA ASN A 149 4.57 -12.02 21.76
C ASN A 149 5.86 -11.54 22.45
N LEU A 150 6.52 -10.55 21.85
CA LEU A 150 7.78 -9.93 22.28
C LEU A 150 7.60 -8.42 22.52
N GLY A 151 8.65 -7.78 23.01
CA GLY A 151 8.84 -6.34 22.96
C GLY A 151 9.86 -5.96 21.89
N ILE A 152 9.92 -4.68 21.56
CA ILE A 152 10.95 -4.10 20.70
C ILE A 152 11.48 -2.81 21.32
N GLU A 153 12.80 -2.74 21.44
CA GLU A 153 13.54 -1.54 21.82
C GLU A 153 14.06 -0.86 20.55
N ILE A 154 13.79 0.43 20.39
CA ILE A 154 14.21 1.23 19.22
C ILE A 154 14.94 2.48 19.67
N ASN A 155 16.11 2.74 19.07
CA ASN A 155 16.82 3.99 19.18
C ASN A 155 16.51 4.88 17.97
N LEU A 156 15.68 5.89 18.16
CA LEU A 156 15.20 6.78 17.10
C LEU A 156 16.31 7.65 16.49
N ASN A 157 17.42 7.89 17.20
CA ASN A 157 18.57 8.58 16.62
C ASN A 157 19.24 7.80 15.47
N LYS A 158 19.00 6.48 15.41
CA LYS A 158 19.55 5.61 14.35
C LYS A 158 18.62 5.49 13.12
N VAL A 159 17.42 6.00 13.19
CA VAL A 159 16.50 5.99 12.05
C VAL A 159 16.99 6.99 11.01
N PRO A 160 17.24 6.54 9.75
CA PRO A 160 17.62 7.45 8.68
C PRO A 160 16.52 8.50 8.42
N CYS A 161 16.82 9.76 8.64
CA CYS A 161 15.89 10.87 8.43
C CYS A 161 16.34 11.72 7.24
N ARG A 162 15.38 12.16 6.43
CA ARG A 162 15.58 13.08 5.32
C ARG A 162 15.66 14.53 5.78
N GLU A 163 14.95 14.84 6.87
CA GLU A 163 14.83 16.18 7.41
C GLU A 163 15.54 16.28 8.76
N THR A 164 16.03 17.47 9.07
CA THR A 164 16.67 17.77 10.35
C THR A 164 15.64 18.04 11.46
N GLN A 165 16.04 17.83 12.71
CA GLN A 165 15.24 18.16 13.91
C GLN A 165 13.85 17.48 13.93
N MET A 166 13.74 16.28 13.39
CA MET A 166 12.53 15.49 13.54
C MET A 166 12.37 15.04 15.00
N THR A 167 11.16 15.19 15.50
CA THR A 167 10.79 14.74 16.84
C THR A 167 10.54 13.22 16.85
N PRO A 168 10.62 12.56 18.02
CA PRO A 168 10.26 11.16 18.18
C PRO A 168 8.87 10.83 17.61
N TYR A 169 7.91 11.71 17.82
CA TYR A 169 6.54 11.58 17.32
C TYR A 169 6.48 11.58 15.79
N GLU A 170 7.17 12.52 15.15
CA GLU A 170 7.23 12.60 13.69
C GLU A 170 7.94 11.38 13.07
N ILE A 171 9.03 10.90 13.69
CA ILE A 171 9.76 9.72 13.20
C ILE A 171 8.89 8.47 13.28
N MET A 172 8.15 8.28 14.36
CA MET A 172 7.31 7.10 14.58
C MET A 172 6.06 7.07 13.70
N LEU A 173 5.45 8.23 13.43
CA LEU A 173 4.18 8.35 12.71
C LEU A 173 4.33 8.75 11.24
N SER A 174 5.56 9.03 10.78
CA SER A 174 5.81 9.30 9.37
C SER A 174 5.38 8.10 8.51
N GLU A 175 4.63 8.37 7.46
CA GLU A 175 4.21 7.40 6.45
C GLU A 175 5.01 7.57 5.15
N SER A 176 6.29 8.00 5.23
CA SER A 176 7.18 7.98 4.07
C SER A 176 7.14 6.61 3.42
N GLN A 177 6.95 6.59 2.11
CA GLN A 177 6.82 5.35 1.35
C GLN A 177 8.18 4.66 1.15
N GLU A 178 8.17 3.47 0.57
CA GLU A 178 9.36 2.69 0.19
C GLU A 178 10.28 2.36 1.38
N ARG A 179 9.68 1.88 2.48
CA ARG A 179 10.41 1.47 3.69
C ARG A 179 9.94 0.12 4.20
N MET A 180 10.88 -0.70 4.66
CA MET A 180 10.60 -1.99 5.30
C MET A 180 11.28 -2.07 6.67
N LEU A 181 10.62 -2.76 7.60
CA LEU A 181 11.19 -3.15 8.90
C LEU A 181 11.49 -4.65 8.87
N ILE A 182 12.71 -5.02 9.23
CA ILE A 182 13.19 -6.40 9.16
C ILE A 182 13.74 -6.81 10.51
N VAL A 183 13.44 -8.03 10.95
CA VAL A 183 14.16 -8.69 12.05
C VAL A 183 15.09 -9.71 11.46
N LEU A 184 16.39 -9.59 11.77
CA LEU A 184 17.45 -10.45 11.23
C LEU A 184 17.94 -11.48 12.24
N GLU A 185 18.45 -12.59 11.73
CA GLU A 185 19.29 -13.50 12.48
C GLU A 185 20.61 -12.85 12.87
N ASN A 186 21.08 -13.11 14.08
CA ASN A 186 22.32 -12.52 14.60
C ASN A 186 23.54 -12.93 13.73
N GLY A 187 24.42 -11.97 13.45
CA GLY A 187 25.61 -12.18 12.62
C GLY A 187 25.34 -12.18 11.11
N LYS A 188 24.14 -11.82 10.70
CA LYS A 188 23.76 -11.66 9.27
C LYS A 188 23.72 -10.20 8.80
N GLU A 189 24.07 -9.25 9.67
CA GLU A 189 23.96 -7.81 9.41
C GLU A 189 24.80 -7.37 8.22
N ASP A 190 26.06 -7.80 8.18
CA ASP A 190 27.00 -7.41 7.11
C ASP A 190 26.57 -7.98 5.76
N GLN A 191 26.03 -9.20 5.75
CA GLN A 191 25.49 -9.83 4.54
C GLN A 191 24.27 -9.04 4.03
N ALA A 192 23.34 -8.74 4.91
CA ALA A 192 22.15 -7.96 4.58
C ALA A 192 22.55 -6.56 4.10
N LYS A 193 23.43 -5.88 4.83
CA LYS A 193 23.91 -4.55 4.46
C LYS A 193 24.51 -4.51 3.06
N LYS A 194 25.33 -5.47 2.69
CA LYS A 194 25.91 -5.55 1.34
C LYS A 194 24.85 -5.61 0.23
N ILE A 195 23.73 -6.29 0.49
CA ILE A 195 22.62 -6.34 -0.47
C ILE A 195 22.00 -4.95 -0.63
N PHE A 196 21.65 -4.26 0.47
CA PHE A 196 21.04 -2.94 0.39
C PHE A 196 22.03 -1.88 -0.15
N ASP A 197 23.30 -1.95 0.19
CA ASP A 197 24.34 -1.09 -0.40
C ASP A 197 24.45 -1.27 -1.93
N LYS A 198 24.38 -2.53 -2.42
CA LYS A 198 24.37 -2.84 -3.86
C LYS A 198 23.22 -2.15 -4.59
N TRP A 199 22.04 -2.07 -3.94
CA TRP A 199 20.86 -1.42 -4.49
C TRP A 199 20.76 0.06 -4.14
N ASN A 200 21.81 0.65 -3.52
CA ASN A 200 21.88 2.06 -3.12
C ASN A 200 20.72 2.49 -2.19
N LEU A 201 20.38 1.64 -1.23
CA LEU A 201 19.32 1.85 -0.25
C LEU A 201 19.90 2.04 1.15
N ASP A 202 19.23 2.87 1.96
CA ASP A 202 19.59 3.01 3.37
C ASP A 202 19.37 1.67 4.13
N PHE A 203 20.30 1.38 5.03
CA PHE A 203 20.28 0.23 5.93
C PHE A 203 20.75 0.66 7.31
N ALA A 204 19.91 0.53 8.33
CA ALA A 204 20.26 0.92 9.69
C ALA A 204 19.79 -0.09 10.72
N VAL A 205 20.66 -0.48 11.64
CA VAL A 205 20.30 -1.23 12.84
C VAL A 205 19.70 -0.23 13.84
N ILE A 206 18.39 -0.22 13.98
CA ILE A 206 17.68 0.75 14.82
C ILE A 206 17.29 0.23 16.19
N GLY A 207 17.31 -1.10 16.38
CA GLY A 207 16.85 -1.68 17.64
C GLY A 207 17.08 -3.18 17.75
N LYS A 208 16.41 -3.77 18.72
CA LYS A 208 16.43 -5.20 19.00
C LYS A 208 15.10 -5.69 19.60
N THR A 209 14.83 -6.99 19.48
CA THR A 209 13.72 -7.65 20.17
C THR A 209 14.03 -7.86 21.65
N THR A 210 13.02 -7.71 22.51
CA THR A 210 13.14 -7.83 23.97
C THR A 210 12.06 -8.74 24.53
N ASN A 211 12.20 -9.11 25.82
CA ASN A 211 11.17 -9.85 26.55
C ASN A 211 10.19 -8.94 27.31
N SER A 212 10.31 -7.62 27.15
CA SER A 212 9.51 -6.64 27.92
C SER A 212 8.03 -6.65 27.55
N LYS A 213 7.67 -7.15 26.35
CA LYS A 213 6.33 -7.04 25.74
C LYS A 213 5.85 -5.60 25.60
N LYS A 214 6.79 -4.69 25.43
CA LYS A 214 6.57 -3.26 25.28
C LYS A 214 7.28 -2.75 24.03
N ILE A 215 6.84 -1.61 23.56
CA ILE A 215 7.60 -0.78 22.65
C ILE A 215 8.33 0.26 23.50
N GLU A 216 9.65 0.16 23.49
CA GLU A 216 10.55 1.01 24.27
C GLU A 216 11.32 1.89 23.29
N LEU A 217 11.08 3.20 23.35
CA LEU A 217 11.68 4.16 22.43
C LEU A 217 12.71 5.02 23.17
N PHE A 218 13.88 5.13 22.57
CA PHE A 218 14.98 5.97 23.06
C PHE A 218 15.31 7.07 22.05
N PHE A 219 15.52 8.28 22.55
CA PHE A 219 15.93 9.43 21.77
C PHE A 219 16.81 10.33 22.61
N ASN A 220 17.99 10.76 22.08
CA ASN A 220 18.98 11.56 22.80
C ASN A 220 19.40 10.97 24.16
N ASN A 221 19.54 9.66 24.23
CA ASN A 221 19.86 8.86 25.42
C ASN A 221 18.78 8.88 26.52
N GLU A 222 17.59 9.35 26.22
CA GLU A 222 16.43 9.31 27.12
C GLU A 222 15.38 8.33 26.60
N GLN A 223 14.68 7.67 27.51
CA GLN A 223 13.52 6.85 27.16
C GLN A 223 12.32 7.77 26.98
N VAL A 224 11.83 7.89 25.73
CA VAL A 224 10.74 8.78 25.36
C VAL A 224 9.38 8.09 25.27
N ALA A 225 9.37 6.75 25.25
CA ALA A 225 8.15 5.95 25.34
C ALA A 225 8.41 4.57 25.96
N ASP A 226 7.42 4.07 26.68
CA ASP A 226 7.36 2.74 27.30
C ASP A 226 5.91 2.25 27.28
N ILE A 227 5.49 1.60 26.19
CA ILE A 227 4.08 1.31 25.92
C ILE A 227 3.89 -0.21 25.77
N PRO A 228 3.01 -0.85 26.57
CA PRO A 228 2.68 -2.26 26.38
C PRO A 228 2.08 -2.51 25.01
N VAL A 229 2.60 -3.52 24.29
CA VAL A 229 2.18 -3.85 22.92
C VAL A 229 0.68 -4.16 22.85
N ASN A 230 0.14 -4.90 23.80
CA ASN A 230 -1.27 -5.27 23.84
C ASN A 230 -2.22 -4.07 23.98
N THR A 231 -1.78 -2.97 24.62
CA THR A 231 -2.58 -1.73 24.72
C THR A 231 -2.93 -1.15 23.34
N LEU A 232 -2.00 -1.29 22.39
CA LEU A 232 -2.15 -0.74 21.04
C LEU A 232 -2.82 -1.70 20.05
N VAL A 233 -2.89 -2.99 20.37
CA VAL A 233 -3.46 -4.02 19.48
C VAL A 233 -4.77 -4.56 20.02
N GLU A 234 -4.77 -5.15 21.22
CA GLU A 234 -5.93 -5.88 21.76
C GLU A 234 -6.99 -4.96 22.35
N ASN A 235 -6.58 -3.79 22.88
CA ASN A 235 -7.50 -2.84 23.50
C ASN A 235 -8.13 -1.86 22.49
N SER A 236 -7.85 -2.00 21.21
CA SER A 236 -8.54 -1.23 20.17
C SER A 236 -10.04 -1.57 20.16
N PRO A 237 -10.94 -0.55 20.11
CA PRO A 237 -12.38 -0.82 20.15
C PRO A 237 -12.82 -1.58 18.91
N MET A 238 -13.37 -2.78 19.13
CA MET A 238 -14.05 -3.56 18.10
C MET A 238 -15.54 -3.23 18.11
N TYR A 239 -15.99 -2.55 17.06
CA TYR A 239 -17.39 -2.13 16.96
C TYR A 239 -18.26 -3.22 16.33
N ASP A 240 -19.23 -3.75 17.05
CA ASP A 240 -20.34 -4.51 16.49
C ASP A 240 -21.47 -3.55 16.10
N ARG A 241 -21.41 -3.07 14.84
CA ARG A 241 -22.41 -2.12 14.34
C ARG A 241 -23.68 -2.85 13.91
N LYS A 242 -24.81 -2.41 14.46
CA LYS A 242 -26.14 -2.91 14.06
C LYS A 242 -26.34 -2.70 12.56
N TRP A 243 -26.74 -3.72 11.87
CA TRP A 243 -27.05 -3.70 10.45
C TRP A 243 -28.51 -4.10 10.20
N LYS A 244 -29.06 -3.66 9.11
CA LYS A 244 -30.39 -4.08 8.63
C LYS A 244 -30.25 -4.61 7.22
N LYS A 245 -30.89 -5.74 6.96
CA LYS A 245 -30.97 -6.29 5.61
C LYS A 245 -31.68 -5.28 4.70
N ALA A 246 -31.01 -4.87 3.63
CA ALA A 246 -31.62 -3.98 2.65
C ALA A 246 -32.80 -4.69 1.97
N LYS A 247 -33.89 -3.95 1.81
CA LYS A 247 -34.98 -4.41 0.93
C LYS A 247 -34.50 -4.31 -0.51
N LEU A 248 -34.50 -5.43 -1.22
CA LEU A 248 -34.22 -5.40 -2.64
C LEU A 248 -35.16 -4.42 -3.35
N PRO A 249 -34.64 -3.56 -4.22
CA PRO A 249 -35.50 -2.67 -4.99
C PRO A 249 -36.51 -3.51 -5.78
N LYS A 250 -37.77 -3.09 -5.78
CA LYS A 250 -38.77 -3.74 -6.63
C LYS A 250 -38.30 -3.63 -8.09
N LYS A 251 -38.27 -4.76 -8.79
CA LYS A 251 -37.97 -4.76 -10.24
C LYS A 251 -38.94 -3.80 -10.92
N ASN A 252 -38.41 -2.70 -11.44
CA ASN A 252 -39.20 -1.78 -12.26
C ASN A 252 -39.67 -2.56 -13.49
N LYS A 253 -40.97 -2.81 -13.60
CA LYS A 253 -41.55 -3.35 -14.83
C LYS A 253 -41.61 -2.21 -15.84
N ILE A 254 -40.70 -2.23 -16.82
CA ILE A 254 -40.76 -1.31 -17.95
C ILE A 254 -42.09 -1.56 -18.68
N LYS A 255 -42.93 -0.55 -18.80
CA LYS A 255 -44.16 -0.67 -19.54
C LYS A 255 -43.88 -0.73 -21.03
N LYS A 256 -44.47 -1.70 -21.74
CA LYS A 256 -44.25 -1.85 -23.19
C LYS A 256 -44.61 -0.58 -23.99
N GLU A 257 -45.55 0.23 -23.48
CA GLU A 257 -45.95 1.51 -24.08
C GLU A 257 -44.79 2.53 -24.04
N GLU A 258 -43.98 2.53 -22.99
CA GLU A 258 -42.81 3.42 -22.87
C GLU A 258 -41.71 3.10 -23.87
N LEU A 259 -41.65 1.86 -24.35
CA LEU A 259 -40.69 1.40 -25.35
C LEU A 259 -41.12 1.73 -26.79
N LYS A 260 -42.44 1.83 -27.08
CA LYS A 260 -42.96 2.03 -28.43
C LYS A 260 -42.52 3.33 -29.09
N ASN A 261 -42.27 4.36 -28.28
CA ASN A 261 -41.94 5.72 -28.77
C ASN A 261 -40.43 5.99 -28.77
N LEU A 262 -39.60 5.01 -28.37
CA LEU A 262 -38.15 5.17 -28.35
C LEU A 262 -37.53 4.86 -29.72
N LYS A 263 -36.82 5.81 -30.28
CA LYS A 263 -35.97 5.55 -31.44
C LYS A 263 -34.70 4.81 -30.97
N ILE A 264 -34.49 3.63 -31.45
CA ILE A 264 -33.39 2.75 -31.08
C ILE A 264 -32.04 3.47 -31.17
N ILE A 265 -31.85 4.25 -32.26
CA ILE A 265 -30.58 5.00 -32.43
C ILE A 265 -30.33 6.05 -31.35
N ASP A 266 -31.38 6.72 -30.87
CA ASP A 266 -31.25 7.74 -29.81
C ASP A 266 -30.95 7.07 -28.46
N VAL A 267 -31.58 5.92 -28.19
CA VAL A 267 -31.29 5.11 -26.99
C VAL A 267 -29.85 4.61 -27.02
N LEU A 268 -29.40 4.08 -28.16
CA LEU A 268 -28.03 3.60 -28.34
C LEU A 268 -27.02 4.72 -28.12
N LYS A 269 -27.22 5.89 -28.72
CA LYS A 269 -26.36 7.07 -28.49
C LYS A 269 -26.31 7.45 -27.02
N LYS A 270 -27.45 7.47 -26.33
CA LYS A 270 -27.54 7.80 -24.91
C LYS A 270 -26.80 6.78 -24.02
N VAL A 271 -26.91 5.50 -24.31
CA VAL A 271 -26.20 4.42 -23.60
C VAL A 271 -24.70 4.55 -23.81
N LEU A 272 -24.24 4.66 -25.07
CA LEU A 272 -22.83 4.76 -25.41
C LEU A 272 -22.17 6.05 -24.91
N SER A 273 -22.93 7.13 -24.75
CA SER A 273 -22.44 8.39 -24.18
C SER A 273 -22.39 8.39 -22.65
N ASN A 274 -22.91 7.35 -21.99
CA ASN A 274 -22.85 7.25 -20.54
C ASN A 274 -21.39 7.00 -20.09
N PRO A 275 -20.86 7.78 -19.13
CA PRO A 275 -19.47 7.62 -18.65
C PRO A 275 -19.13 6.22 -18.14
N ASN A 276 -20.13 5.48 -17.63
CA ASN A 276 -19.91 4.11 -17.12
C ASN A 276 -19.90 3.04 -18.23
N VAL A 277 -20.43 3.36 -19.41
CA VAL A 277 -20.52 2.44 -20.54
C VAL A 277 -19.52 2.76 -21.64
N CYS A 278 -19.14 4.03 -21.80
CA CYS A 278 -18.17 4.43 -22.81
C CYS A 278 -16.82 3.71 -22.66
N SER A 279 -16.07 3.62 -23.76
CA SER A 279 -14.73 3.02 -23.76
C SER A 279 -13.83 3.65 -22.68
N LYS A 280 -13.05 2.81 -22.00
CA LYS A 280 -12.01 3.20 -21.05
C LYS A 280 -10.61 3.03 -21.65
N GLU A 281 -10.52 2.88 -22.96
CA GLU A 281 -9.27 2.64 -23.69
C GLU A 281 -8.18 3.67 -23.34
N TRP A 282 -8.54 4.96 -23.25
CA TRP A 282 -7.63 6.01 -22.84
C TRP A 282 -6.96 5.72 -21.47
N ILE A 283 -7.64 5.05 -20.53
CA ILE A 283 -7.10 4.73 -19.21
C ILE A 283 -6.04 3.64 -19.33
N TRP A 284 -6.41 2.49 -19.88
CA TRP A 284 -5.50 1.35 -19.90
C TRP A 284 -4.36 1.46 -20.92
N GLN A 285 -4.47 2.35 -21.93
CA GLN A 285 -3.35 2.70 -22.80
C GLN A 285 -2.20 3.43 -22.09
N GLN A 286 -2.45 4.02 -20.91
CA GLN A 286 -1.42 4.66 -20.11
C GLN A 286 -0.54 3.64 -19.36
N TYR A 287 -0.98 2.41 -19.25
CA TYR A 287 -0.32 1.36 -18.48
C TYR A 287 0.48 0.43 -19.38
N ASP A 288 1.67 0.03 -18.90
CA ASP A 288 2.38 -1.08 -19.54
C ASP A 288 1.70 -2.40 -19.13
N HIS A 289 0.91 -2.92 -20.02
CA HIS A 289 0.19 -4.18 -19.84
C HIS A 289 0.89 -5.38 -20.51
N THR A 290 2.04 -5.17 -21.13
CA THR A 290 2.81 -6.19 -21.84
C THR A 290 4.22 -6.40 -21.32
N VAL A 291 4.62 -5.67 -20.29
CA VAL A 291 5.94 -5.83 -19.66
C VAL A 291 6.20 -7.28 -19.29
N MET A 292 7.45 -7.73 -19.39
CA MET A 292 7.91 -9.11 -19.23
C MET A 292 7.42 -10.11 -20.31
N GLY A 293 6.53 -9.72 -21.21
CA GLY A 293 6.12 -10.53 -22.36
C GLY A 293 5.16 -11.70 -22.06
N ASP A 294 4.60 -11.76 -20.85
CA ASP A 294 3.73 -12.86 -20.41
C ASP A 294 2.23 -12.56 -20.49
N THR A 295 1.83 -11.39 -20.99
CA THR A 295 0.42 -11.04 -21.14
C THR A 295 -0.20 -11.76 -22.33
N ILE A 296 -1.17 -12.64 -22.04
CA ILE A 296 -1.93 -13.42 -23.03
C ILE A 296 -3.16 -12.64 -23.48
N GLN A 297 -3.93 -12.12 -22.53
CA GLN A 297 -5.14 -11.32 -22.78
C GLN A 297 -4.93 -9.91 -22.26
N LYS A 298 -4.96 -8.95 -23.17
CA LYS A 298 -4.81 -7.51 -22.89
C LYS A 298 -6.05 -6.92 -22.24
N PRO A 299 -5.95 -5.73 -21.60
CA PRO A 299 -7.11 -4.97 -21.14
C PRO A 299 -8.11 -4.68 -22.28
N GLY A 300 -9.37 -4.46 -21.90
CA GLY A 300 -10.46 -4.12 -22.81
C GLY A 300 -11.49 -5.24 -23.03
N GLY A 301 -11.22 -6.46 -22.56
CA GLY A 301 -12.19 -7.55 -22.43
C GLY A 301 -12.68 -7.72 -20.99
N ASP A 302 -13.33 -8.86 -20.73
CA ASP A 302 -13.90 -9.19 -19.40
C ASP A 302 -12.83 -9.60 -18.37
N SER A 303 -11.64 -9.97 -18.82
CA SER A 303 -10.50 -10.31 -17.97
C SER A 303 -9.17 -9.97 -18.61
N GLY A 304 -8.17 -9.70 -17.80
CA GLY A 304 -6.77 -9.74 -18.20
C GLY A 304 -6.16 -11.09 -17.83
N VAL A 305 -5.27 -11.63 -18.68
CA VAL A 305 -4.63 -12.93 -18.44
C VAL A 305 -3.13 -12.83 -18.62
N VAL A 306 -2.40 -13.29 -17.62
CA VAL A 306 -0.91 -13.32 -17.63
C VAL A 306 -0.44 -14.74 -17.43
N ARG A 307 0.50 -15.17 -18.24
CA ARG A 307 1.18 -16.46 -18.10
C ARG A 307 2.03 -16.44 -16.83
N VAL A 308 2.06 -17.54 -16.11
CA VAL A 308 3.07 -17.77 -15.07
C VAL A 308 4.37 -18.15 -15.77
N HIS A 309 5.34 -17.25 -15.71
CA HIS A 309 6.61 -17.36 -16.40
C HIS A 309 7.25 -18.75 -16.25
N GLY A 310 7.72 -19.34 -17.37
CA GLY A 310 8.35 -20.66 -17.39
C GLY A 310 7.42 -21.85 -17.16
N THR A 311 6.08 -21.65 -17.24
CA THR A 311 5.07 -22.72 -17.07
C THR A 311 3.98 -22.66 -18.12
N ASP A 312 3.14 -23.70 -18.18
CA ASP A 312 1.91 -23.75 -18.99
C ASP A 312 0.68 -23.18 -18.25
N LYS A 313 0.89 -22.52 -17.10
CA LYS A 313 -0.18 -21.94 -16.27
C LYS A 313 -0.33 -20.46 -16.54
N ALA A 314 -1.53 -19.94 -16.25
CA ALA A 314 -1.83 -18.53 -16.33
C ALA A 314 -2.71 -18.10 -15.15
N VAL A 315 -2.68 -16.80 -14.84
CA VAL A 315 -3.58 -16.15 -13.88
C VAL A 315 -4.50 -15.23 -14.66
N ALA A 316 -5.80 -15.36 -14.44
CA ALA A 316 -6.81 -14.47 -14.97
C ALA A 316 -7.38 -13.59 -13.86
N ALA A 317 -7.53 -12.29 -14.13
CA ALA A 317 -8.15 -11.31 -13.23
C ALA A 317 -9.35 -10.67 -13.93
N SER A 318 -10.54 -10.72 -13.29
CA SER A 318 -11.81 -10.16 -13.80
C SER A 318 -12.56 -9.41 -12.69
#